data_07f964eeeaddf05eacc05240e0220ea6
#
_entry.id   07f964eeeaddf05eacc05240e0220ea6
#
_cell.length_a   1.000
_cell.length_b   1.000
_cell.length_c   1.000
_cell.angle_alpha   90.00
_cell.angle_beta   90.00
_cell.angle_gamma   90.00
#
_symmetry.space_group_name_H-M   'P 1'
#
loop_
_entity.id
_entity.type
_entity.pdbx_description
1 polymer ?
#
loop_
_entity_poly.entity_id
_entity_poly.type
_entity_poly.pdbx_seq_one_letter_code
_entity_poly.pdbx_strand_id
1 'polypeptide(L)'
;MISGFCWPQSGVAKDKISLFCRSTETFVRAEVIRQGLKDELVWSTDQLRADTKSEIDGVNQHGCAWDLGIELSIQSEWPSGFYLVRFMTVQSETAEAYFVVRSQKPLDAILVLSTSTWTAYNNWGGPSFYTGSHVSSFERPLPKGFLAKEDLHRFRIARVADWSRSDRQDYRNLGYSTWCMAAGWANW
;
A
#
# COMPACT_ATOMS: atom_id res chain seq x y z
N MET A 1 8.39 -4.60 -16.59
CA MET A 1 7.57 -5.00 -15.39
C MET A 1 8.12 -4.30 -14.17
N ILE A 2 7.26 -3.72 -13.33
CA ILE A 2 7.65 -3.01 -12.11
C ILE A 2 6.88 -3.56 -10.90
N SER A 3 7.53 -3.63 -9.74
CA SER A 3 6.93 -4.03 -8.46
C SER A 3 7.59 -3.25 -7.32
N GLY A 4 6.90 -3.06 -6.20
CA GLY A 4 7.48 -2.34 -5.07
C GLY A 4 6.75 -2.59 -3.75
N PHE A 5 7.43 -2.32 -2.64
CA PHE A 5 6.88 -2.37 -1.30
C PHE A 5 7.58 -1.37 -0.39
N CYS A 6 6.99 -1.11 0.77
CA CYS A 6 7.53 -0.24 1.80
C CYS A 6 7.78 -1.02 3.08
N TRP A 7 8.85 -0.68 3.80
CA TRP A 7 9.13 -1.24 5.11
C TRP A 7 9.84 -0.23 6.01
N PRO A 8 9.44 -0.07 7.30
CA PRO A 8 8.23 -0.65 7.89
C PRO A 8 6.94 -0.09 7.26
N GLN A 9 5.81 -0.78 7.48
CA GLN A 9 4.51 -0.37 6.93
C GLN A 9 3.83 0.76 7.73
N SER A 10 4.43 1.23 8.82
CA SER A 10 3.94 2.40 9.54
C SER A 10 5.06 3.08 10.34
N GLY A 11 4.91 4.39 10.52
CA GLY A 11 5.80 5.19 11.33
C GLY A 11 5.10 6.43 11.90
N VAL A 12 5.81 7.20 12.68
CA VAL A 12 5.43 8.53 13.14
C VAL A 12 6.36 9.58 12.52
N ALA A 13 6.05 10.85 12.69
CA ALA A 13 6.93 11.92 12.22
C ALA A 13 8.39 11.71 12.66
N LYS A 14 9.33 11.89 11.74
CA LYS A 14 10.77 11.64 11.83
C LYS A 14 11.22 10.18 11.72
N ASP A 15 10.30 9.21 11.76
CA ASP A 15 10.64 7.84 11.42
C ASP A 15 11.00 7.73 9.94
N LYS A 16 11.67 6.65 9.59
CA LYS A 16 12.11 6.36 8.23
C LYS A 16 11.29 5.20 7.64
N ILE A 17 10.91 5.35 6.41
CA ILE A 17 10.27 4.32 5.59
C ILE A 17 11.20 4.01 4.42
N SER A 18 11.60 2.77 4.31
CA SER A 18 12.39 2.29 3.18
C SER A 18 11.47 1.94 2.01
N LEU A 19 11.76 2.48 0.84
CA LEU A 19 11.07 2.17 -0.40
C LEU A 19 11.93 1.20 -1.20
N PHE A 20 11.35 0.05 -1.52
CA PHE A 20 11.96 -0.99 -2.32
C PHE A 20 11.20 -1.11 -3.63
N CYS A 21 11.92 -1.11 -4.72
CA CYS A 21 11.35 -1.24 -6.04
C CYS A 21 12.22 -2.17 -6.88
N ARG A 22 11.58 -2.98 -7.70
CA ARG A 22 12.22 -3.80 -8.72
C ARG A 22 11.67 -3.43 -10.09
N SER A 23 12.59 -3.23 -11.04
CA SER A 23 12.24 -2.88 -12.41
C SER A 23 13.34 -3.36 -13.37
N THR A 24 13.06 -3.38 -14.66
CA THR A 24 14.06 -3.50 -15.71
C THR A 24 14.85 -2.19 -15.92
N GLU A 25 14.33 -1.08 -15.38
CA GLU A 25 15.01 0.23 -15.41
C GLU A 25 15.81 0.42 -14.11
N THR A 26 16.99 1.05 -14.21
CA THR A 26 17.84 1.32 -13.06
C THR A 26 17.26 2.38 -12.12
N PHE A 27 16.57 3.37 -12.70
CA PHE A 27 15.90 4.42 -11.96
C PHE A 27 14.45 4.51 -12.39
N VAL A 28 13.57 4.73 -11.42
CA VAL A 28 12.13 4.89 -11.61
C VAL A 28 11.65 6.13 -10.88
N ARG A 29 10.51 6.67 -11.32
CA ARG A 29 9.81 7.70 -10.58
C ARG A 29 9.06 7.08 -9.41
N ALA A 30 9.09 7.74 -8.26
CA ALA A 30 8.24 7.42 -7.12
C ALA A 30 7.48 8.65 -6.65
N GLU A 31 6.22 8.46 -6.30
CA GLU A 31 5.32 9.46 -5.75
C GLU A 31 4.74 8.94 -4.44
N VAL A 32 4.64 9.81 -3.44
CA VAL A 32 3.94 9.54 -2.19
C VAL A 32 2.70 10.41 -2.14
N ILE A 33 1.55 9.77 -2.07
CA ILE A 33 0.23 10.40 -2.17
C ILE A 33 -0.52 10.11 -0.88
N ARG A 34 -0.80 11.14 -0.07
CA ARG A 34 -1.71 11.01 1.06
C ARG A 34 -3.12 10.84 0.54
N GLN A 35 -3.76 9.75 0.91
CA GLN A 35 -5.16 9.51 0.55
C GLN A 35 -6.09 10.11 1.59
N GLY A 36 -7.04 10.92 1.14
CA GLY A 36 -8.05 11.60 1.95
C GLY A 36 -9.33 11.81 1.15
N LEU A 37 -10.14 12.80 1.50
CA LEU A 37 -11.25 13.24 0.65
C LEU A 37 -10.75 13.72 -0.72
N LYS A 38 -9.56 14.29 -0.73
CA LYS A 38 -8.78 14.59 -1.94
C LYS A 38 -7.41 14.00 -1.74
N ASP A 39 -6.92 13.37 -2.79
CA ASP A 39 -5.56 12.87 -2.83
C ASP A 39 -4.58 14.05 -2.88
N GLU A 40 -3.52 13.97 -2.09
CA GLU A 40 -2.50 15.00 -1.97
C GLU A 40 -1.12 14.39 -2.24
N LEU A 41 -0.45 14.88 -3.28
CA LEU A 41 0.94 14.54 -3.55
C LEU A 41 1.84 15.26 -2.53
N VAL A 42 2.47 14.50 -1.64
CA VAL A 42 3.30 15.06 -0.56
C VAL A 42 4.80 14.95 -0.83
N TRP A 43 5.20 14.04 -1.72
CA TRP A 43 6.60 13.86 -2.08
C TRP A 43 6.74 13.13 -3.43
N SER A 44 7.79 13.42 -4.16
CA SER A 44 8.14 12.71 -5.39
C SER A 44 9.63 12.75 -5.69
N THR A 45 10.09 11.77 -6.47
CA THR A 45 11.44 11.71 -7.03
C THR A 45 11.43 10.95 -8.35
N ASP A 46 12.32 11.33 -9.26
CA ASP A 46 12.58 10.58 -10.49
C ASP A 46 13.86 9.70 -10.37
N GLN A 47 14.48 9.65 -9.19
CA GLN A 47 15.78 9.03 -8.92
C GLN A 47 15.69 7.89 -7.90
N LEU A 48 14.56 7.20 -7.81
CA LEU A 48 14.48 5.99 -6.99
C LEU A 48 15.21 4.86 -7.69
N ARG A 49 16.26 4.34 -7.08
CA ARG A 49 17.01 3.21 -7.61
C ARG A 49 16.17 1.92 -7.50
N ALA A 50 15.99 1.24 -8.62
CA ALA A 50 15.33 -0.05 -8.65
C ALA A 50 16.35 -1.19 -8.59
N ASP A 51 15.97 -2.28 -7.92
CA ASP A 51 16.68 -3.54 -7.99
C ASP A 51 16.42 -4.19 -9.36
N THR A 52 17.48 -4.64 -10.01
CA THR A 52 17.41 -5.28 -11.34
C THR A 52 17.76 -6.77 -11.30
N LYS A 53 18.02 -7.32 -10.10
CA LYS A 53 18.39 -8.73 -9.92
C LYS A 53 17.22 -9.65 -10.23
N SER A 54 17.52 -10.91 -10.53
CA SER A 54 16.50 -11.95 -10.69
C SER A 54 15.77 -12.22 -9.36
N GLU A 55 14.51 -12.63 -9.45
CA GLU A 55 13.77 -13.07 -8.27
C GLU A 55 14.41 -14.31 -7.65
N ILE A 56 14.35 -14.38 -6.32
CA ILE A 56 14.77 -15.52 -5.54
C ILE A 56 13.52 -16.36 -5.25
N ASP A 57 13.65 -17.68 -5.30
CA ASP A 57 12.56 -18.57 -4.91
C ASP A 57 12.16 -18.37 -3.44
N GLY A 58 10.88 -18.52 -3.16
CA GLY A 58 10.37 -18.45 -1.79
C GLY A 58 10.18 -17.02 -1.25
N VAL A 59 10.16 -16.01 -2.10
CA VAL A 59 9.92 -14.60 -1.67
C VAL A 59 8.58 -14.42 -0.94
N ASN A 60 7.59 -15.27 -1.21
CA ASN A 60 6.33 -15.25 -0.49
C ASN A 60 6.49 -15.60 1.00
N GLN A 61 7.53 -16.35 1.36
CA GLN A 61 7.81 -16.78 2.74
C GLN A 61 8.88 -15.91 3.40
N HIS A 62 9.95 -15.61 2.69
CA HIS A 62 11.16 -14.96 3.24
C HIS A 62 11.23 -13.46 2.96
N GLY A 63 10.34 -12.94 2.10
CA GLY A 63 10.40 -11.57 1.64
C GLY A 63 11.37 -11.36 0.48
N CYS A 64 11.33 -10.17 -0.08
CA CYS A 64 12.21 -9.76 -1.16
C CYS A 64 13.51 -9.19 -0.58
N ALA A 65 14.63 -9.83 -0.85
CA ALA A 65 15.95 -9.33 -0.48
C ALA A 65 16.46 -8.29 -1.51
N TRP A 66 15.61 -7.30 -1.85
CA TRP A 66 15.96 -6.25 -2.79
C TRP A 66 16.86 -5.21 -2.17
N ASP A 67 17.70 -4.61 -2.98
CA ASP A 67 18.49 -3.46 -2.56
C ASP A 67 17.56 -2.30 -2.21
N LEU A 68 17.95 -1.51 -1.20
CA LEU A 68 17.22 -0.32 -0.80
C LEU A 68 17.19 0.69 -1.96
N GLY A 69 16.01 1.08 -2.38
CA GLY A 69 15.82 2.09 -3.41
C GLY A 69 16.07 3.50 -2.87
N ILE A 70 15.34 3.85 -1.82
CA ILE A 70 15.52 5.12 -1.09
C ILE A 70 14.96 5.00 0.33
N GLU A 71 15.54 5.74 1.26
CA GLU A 71 15.03 5.91 2.63
C GLU A 71 14.33 7.27 2.75
N LEU A 72 13.04 7.23 3.01
CA LEU A 72 12.18 8.40 3.12
C LEU A 72 11.93 8.74 4.57
N SER A 73 12.23 9.95 5.01
CA SER A 73 11.87 10.43 6.34
C SER A 73 10.45 11.00 6.33
N ILE A 74 9.60 10.53 7.25
CA ILE A 74 8.26 11.09 7.47
C ILE A 74 8.40 12.52 7.97
N GLN A 75 7.87 13.47 7.22
CA GLN A 75 7.96 14.89 7.58
C GLN A 75 7.01 15.22 8.74
N SER A 76 7.39 16.21 9.56
CA SER A 76 6.60 16.57 10.74
C SER A 76 5.24 17.18 10.40
N GLU A 77 5.13 17.78 9.24
CA GLU A 77 3.89 18.38 8.69
C GLU A 77 2.96 17.35 8.02
N TRP A 78 3.41 16.11 7.81
CA TRP A 78 2.54 15.11 7.22
C TRP A 78 1.49 14.64 8.24
N PRO A 79 0.19 14.85 7.96
CA PRO A 79 -0.86 14.38 8.85
C PRO A 79 -0.89 12.86 8.99
N SER A 80 -1.43 12.36 10.09
CA SER A 80 -1.73 10.93 10.19
C SER A 80 -2.66 10.47 9.06
N GLY A 81 -2.49 9.23 8.60
CA GLY A 81 -3.31 8.70 7.52
C GLY A 81 -2.61 7.61 6.71
N PHE A 82 -3.26 7.26 5.62
CA PHE A 82 -2.77 6.28 4.65
C PHE A 82 -2.04 7.00 3.51
N TYR A 83 -0.85 6.51 3.21
CA TYR A 83 0.01 7.04 2.17
C TYR A 83 0.24 5.97 1.12
N LEU A 84 -0.25 6.22 -0.08
CA LEU A 84 0.01 5.41 -1.26
C LEU A 84 1.36 5.80 -1.85
N VAL A 85 2.20 4.82 -2.11
CA VAL A 85 3.44 4.99 -2.87
C VAL A 85 3.21 4.43 -4.26
N ARG A 86 3.39 5.25 -5.28
CA ARG A 86 3.29 4.85 -6.67
C ARG A 86 4.66 4.87 -7.30
N PHE A 87 5.07 3.75 -7.86
CA PHE A 87 6.29 3.61 -8.66
C PHE A 87 5.90 3.62 -10.13
N MET A 88 6.67 4.30 -10.94
CA MET A 88 6.40 4.45 -12.38
C MET A 88 7.68 4.33 -13.20
N THR A 89 7.62 3.54 -14.27
CA THR A 89 8.66 3.49 -15.30
C THR A 89 8.47 4.61 -16.33
N VAL A 90 9.49 4.87 -17.12
CA VAL A 90 9.41 5.80 -18.28
C VAL A 90 8.32 5.35 -19.27
N GLN A 91 8.07 4.04 -19.37
CA GLN A 91 7.03 3.47 -20.23
C GLN A 91 5.64 3.49 -19.59
N SER A 92 5.46 4.20 -18.47
CA SER A 92 4.19 4.32 -17.74
C SER A 92 3.66 3.01 -17.13
N GLU A 93 4.50 1.98 -16.96
CA GLU A 93 4.14 0.87 -16.10
C GLU A 93 4.11 1.35 -14.63
N THR A 94 3.15 0.87 -13.87
CA THR A 94 2.95 1.29 -12.49
C THR A 94 2.94 0.11 -11.52
N ALA A 95 3.44 0.36 -10.31
CA ALA A 95 3.25 -0.50 -9.13
C ALA A 95 2.90 0.37 -7.93
N GLU A 96 2.26 -0.22 -6.94
CA GLU A 96 1.80 0.50 -5.76
C GLU A 96 2.23 -0.22 -4.49
N ALA A 97 2.59 0.58 -3.50
CA ALA A 97 2.83 0.18 -2.13
C ALA A 97 2.15 1.16 -1.18
N TYR A 98 2.26 0.94 0.13
CA TYR A 98 1.68 1.84 1.11
C TYR A 98 2.50 1.86 2.39
N PHE A 99 2.30 2.93 3.13
CA PHE A 99 2.63 3.01 4.55
C PHE A 99 1.61 3.89 5.27
N VAL A 100 1.62 3.82 6.60
CA VAL A 100 0.72 4.60 7.46
C VAL A 100 1.55 5.55 8.30
N VAL A 101 1.17 6.82 8.30
CA VAL A 101 1.66 7.78 9.29
C VAL A 101 0.71 7.75 10.49
N ARG A 102 1.22 7.31 11.64
CA ARG A 102 0.45 7.24 12.88
C ARG A 102 0.45 8.59 13.59
N SER A 103 -0.68 8.97 14.19
CA SER A 103 -0.74 10.15 15.04
C SER A 103 0.11 9.98 16.31
N GLN A 104 0.79 11.05 16.69
CA GLN A 104 1.49 11.15 17.98
C GLN A 104 0.60 11.79 19.06
N LYS A 105 -0.61 12.20 18.70
CA LYS A 105 -1.58 12.80 19.61
C LYS A 105 -2.81 11.89 19.73
N PRO A 106 -3.53 11.93 20.87
CA PRO A 106 -4.83 11.28 20.97
C PRO A 106 -5.79 11.80 19.90
N LEU A 107 -6.58 10.92 19.33
CA LEU A 107 -7.61 11.20 18.33
C LEU A 107 -8.92 10.54 18.75
N ASP A 108 -10.06 11.09 18.29
CA ASP A 108 -11.40 10.62 18.67
C ASP A 108 -11.74 9.24 18.05
N ALA A 109 -11.09 8.87 16.96
CA ALA A 109 -11.29 7.59 16.32
C ALA A 109 -10.00 7.02 15.76
N ILE A 110 -9.98 5.70 15.53
CA ILE A 110 -8.88 4.97 14.91
C ILE A 110 -9.40 4.10 13.77
N LEU A 111 -8.72 4.14 12.64
CA LEU A 111 -8.95 3.21 11.55
C LEU A 111 -7.91 2.09 11.60
N VAL A 112 -8.36 0.86 11.76
CA VAL A 112 -7.50 -0.33 11.76
C VAL A 112 -7.50 -0.95 10.37
N LEU A 113 -6.31 -1.06 9.77
CA LEU A 113 -6.13 -1.76 8.50
C LEU A 113 -5.88 -3.26 8.75
N SER A 114 -6.57 -4.10 7.99
CA SER A 114 -6.43 -5.55 8.06
C SER A 114 -5.18 -6.04 7.32
N THR A 115 -4.01 -5.49 7.62
CA THR A 115 -2.75 -5.77 6.90
C THR A 115 -2.33 -7.23 6.98
N SER A 116 -2.56 -7.89 8.13
CA SER A 116 -2.34 -9.33 8.26
C SER A 116 -3.22 -10.14 7.31
N THR A 117 -4.49 -9.75 7.16
CA THR A 117 -5.40 -10.37 6.20
C THR A 117 -4.92 -10.14 4.77
N TRP A 118 -4.48 -8.94 4.45
CA TRP A 118 -3.91 -8.65 3.13
C TRP A 118 -2.71 -9.53 2.82
N THR A 119 -1.82 -9.71 3.78
CA THR A 119 -0.64 -10.57 3.65
C THR A 119 -1.03 -12.04 3.52
N ALA A 120 -2.03 -12.50 4.27
CA ALA A 120 -2.53 -13.87 4.20
C ALA A 120 -3.12 -14.23 2.81
N TYR A 121 -3.74 -13.28 2.13
CA TYR A 121 -4.28 -13.44 0.78
C TYR A 121 -3.30 -13.07 -0.33
N ASN A 122 -2.14 -12.52 0.01
CA ASN A 122 -1.15 -12.10 -0.97
C ASN A 122 -0.54 -13.33 -1.66
N ASN A 123 -0.71 -13.43 -2.98
CA ASN A 123 -0.12 -14.48 -3.81
C ASN A 123 1.00 -13.96 -4.72
N TRP A 124 1.50 -12.76 -4.47
CA TRP A 124 2.64 -12.24 -5.21
C TRP A 124 3.90 -13.03 -4.83
N GLY A 125 4.64 -13.49 -5.82
CA GLY A 125 5.89 -14.23 -5.63
C GLY A 125 5.73 -15.65 -5.08
N GLY A 126 4.51 -16.20 -5.04
CA GLY A 126 4.26 -17.59 -4.63
C GLY A 126 2.91 -17.79 -3.94
N PRO A 127 2.67 -18.98 -3.39
CA PRO A 127 1.41 -19.31 -2.72
C PRO A 127 1.11 -18.40 -1.53
N SER A 128 -0.17 -18.07 -1.35
CA SER A 128 -0.71 -17.45 -0.14
C SER A 128 -1.03 -18.50 0.93
N PHE A 129 -1.46 -18.10 2.13
CA PHE A 129 -1.97 -19.05 3.13
C PHE A 129 -3.15 -19.88 2.64
N TYR A 130 -3.96 -19.34 1.73
CA TYR A 130 -5.12 -20.03 1.18
C TYR A 130 -4.80 -20.93 -0.02
N THR A 131 -3.59 -20.85 -0.55
CA THR A 131 -3.17 -21.62 -1.71
C THR A 131 -1.94 -22.51 -1.47
N GLY A 132 -1.62 -22.75 -0.18
CA GLY A 132 -0.66 -23.77 0.21
C GLY A 132 0.60 -23.28 0.92
N SER A 133 0.73 -21.99 1.25
CA SER A 133 1.82 -21.51 2.09
C SER A 133 1.45 -21.56 3.57
N HIS A 134 2.41 -21.89 4.44
CA HIS A 134 2.26 -21.86 5.90
C HIS A 134 2.96 -20.64 6.53
N VAL A 135 3.74 -19.91 5.74
CA VAL A 135 4.48 -18.71 6.15
C VAL A 135 4.25 -17.63 5.11
N SER A 136 4.15 -16.38 5.52
CA SER A 136 3.98 -15.26 4.62
C SER A 136 4.75 -14.04 5.13
N SER A 137 5.58 -13.46 4.28
CA SER A 137 6.33 -12.24 4.59
C SER A 137 5.52 -10.99 4.27
N PHE A 138 5.70 -9.94 5.07
CA PHE A 138 5.24 -8.58 4.79
C PHE A 138 6.18 -7.81 3.86
N GLU A 139 7.45 -8.23 3.78
CA GLU A 139 8.49 -7.54 3.01
C GLU A 139 8.46 -7.98 1.54
N ARG A 140 7.32 -7.78 0.91
CA ARG A 140 7.09 -8.07 -0.51
C ARG A 140 5.94 -7.26 -1.09
N PRO A 141 5.89 -7.07 -2.42
CA PRO A 141 4.79 -6.36 -3.07
C PRO A 141 3.42 -6.99 -2.81
N LEU A 142 2.39 -6.16 -2.87
CA LEU A 142 1.03 -6.62 -3.08
C LEU A 142 0.77 -6.84 -4.58
N PRO A 143 -0.18 -7.70 -4.96
CA PRO A 143 -0.54 -7.88 -6.36
C PRO A 143 -0.99 -6.57 -7.01
N LYS A 144 -0.71 -6.42 -8.29
CA LYS A 144 -1.14 -5.24 -9.05
C LYS A 144 -2.64 -5.00 -8.91
N GLY A 145 -3.03 -3.75 -8.68
CA GLY A 145 -4.42 -3.35 -8.49
C GLY A 145 -5.02 -3.75 -7.13
N PHE A 146 -4.21 -4.22 -6.19
CA PHE A 146 -4.70 -4.57 -4.87
C PHE A 146 -5.10 -3.33 -4.06
N LEU A 147 -4.31 -2.28 -4.12
CA LEU A 147 -4.55 -1.01 -3.40
C LEU A 147 -5.48 -0.09 -4.20
N ALA A 148 -5.20 0.12 -5.48
CA ALA A 148 -6.02 0.92 -6.39
C ALA A 148 -6.88 -0.01 -7.26
N LYS A 149 -8.02 -0.43 -6.75
CA LYS A 149 -8.93 -1.31 -7.47
C LYS A 149 -9.82 -0.51 -8.42
N GLU A 150 -9.75 -0.83 -9.69
CA GLU A 150 -10.66 -0.27 -10.71
C GLU A 150 -12.11 -0.69 -10.45
N ASP A 151 -12.35 -1.92 -10.00
CA ASP A 151 -13.65 -2.45 -9.64
C ASP A 151 -13.99 -2.25 -8.17
N LEU A 152 -14.29 -1.03 -7.79
CA LEU A 152 -14.76 -0.69 -6.45
C LEU A 152 -16.07 -1.40 -6.09
N HIS A 153 -16.91 -1.74 -7.07
CA HIS A 153 -18.17 -2.42 -6.84
C HIS A 153 -17.96 -3.85 -6.35
N ARG A 154 -17.10 -4.62 -7.01
CA ARG A 154 -16.75 -5.98 -6.59
C ARG A 154 -16.15 -6.02 -5.19
N PHE A 155 -15.26 -5.09 -4.91
CA PHE A 155 -14.63 -4.99 -3.60
C PHE A 155 -15.62 -4.66 -2.49
N ARG A 156 -16.53 -3.73 -2.74
CA ARG A 156 -17.59 -3.35 -1.80
C ARG A 156 -18.53 -4.50 -1.50
N ILE A 157 -18.99 -5.21 -2.52
CA ILE A 157 -19.86 -6.36 -2.33
C ILE A 157 -19.20 -7.43 -1.47
N ALA A 158 -17.95 -7.76 -1.73
CA ALA A 158 -17.20 -8.73 -0.95
C ALA A 158 -17.06 -8.33 0.53
N ARG A 159 -16.93 -7.03 0.81
CA ARG A 159 -16.74 -6.51 2.18
C ARG A 159 -18.02 -6.37 2.98
N VAL A 160 -19.12 -6.13 2.32
CA VAL A 160 -20.43 -5.90 2.97
C VAL A 160 -21.42 -7.02 2.71
N ALA A 161 -20.96 -8.16 2.24
CA ALA A 161 -21.83 -9.29 1.92
C ALA A 161 -22.67 -9.74 3.11
N ASP A 162 -22.10 -9.68 4.31
CA ASP A 162 -22.74 -10.11 5.56
C ASP A 162 -23.54 -9.00 6.27
N TRP A 163 -23.57 -7.80 5.69
CA TRP A 163 -24.28 -6.66 6.25
C TRP A 163 -25.69 -6.55 5.68
N SER A 164 -26.51 -5.71 6.31
CA SER A 164 -27.86 -5.46 5.84
C SER A 164 -27.91 -4.89 4.42
N ARG A 165 -29.06 -5.03 3.75
CA ARG A 165 -29.20 -4.50 2.38
C ARG A 165 -29.13 -2.98 2.33
N SER A 166 -29.56 -2.28 3.36
CA SER A 166 -29.46 -0.82 3.44
C SER A 166 -28.00 -0.37 3.45
N ASP A 167 -27.19 -1.01 4.26
CA ASP A 167 -25.77 -0.69 4.38
C ASP A 167 -25.04 -0.88 3.05
N ARG A 168 -25.42 -1.90 2.29
CA ARG A 168 -24.83 -2.12 0.96
C ARG A 168 -25.06 -0.97 -0.01
N GLN A 169 -26.22 -0.33 0.05
CA GLN A 169 -26.52 0.80 -0.84
C GLN A 169 -25.66 2.00 -0.53
N ASP A 170 -25.48 2.30 0.74
CA ASP A 170 -24.67 3.43 1.18
C ASP A 170 -23.19 3.23 0.83
N TYR A 171 -22.66 2.05 1.06
CA TYR A 171 -21.30 1.72 0.68
C TYR A 171 -21.07 1.73 -0.85
N ARG A 172 -22.06 1.35 -1.62
CA ARG A 172 -21.99 1.46 -3.08
C ARG A 172 -21.91 2.90 -3.56
N ASN A 173 -22.65 3.79 -2.91
CA ASN A 173 -22.69 5.20 -3.28
C ASN A 173 -21.37 5.91 -2.94
N LEU A 174 -20.78 5.57 -1.81
CA LEU A 174 -19.57 6.22 -1.33
C LEU A 174 -18.28 5.65 -1.96
N GLY A 175 -18.25 4.37 -2.32
CA GLY A 175 -17.03 3.67 -2.61
C GLY A 175 -16.26 3.29 -1.35
N TYR A 176 -15.65 2.12 -1.34
CA TYR A 176 -14.98 1.62 -0.14
C TYR A 176 -13.82 2.53 0.31
N SER A 177 -12.98 2.95 -0.63
CA SER A 177 -11.89 3.88 -0.33
C SER A 177 -12.41 5.22 0.16
N THR A 178 -13.43 5.78 -0.49
CA THR A 178 -14.06 7.03 -0.08
C THR A 178 -14.67 6.91 1.30
N TRP A 179 -15.33 5.79 1.61
CA TRP A 179 -15.88 5.56 2.93
C TRP A 179 -14.79 5.47 4.00
N CYS A 180 -13.75 4.71 3.77
CA CYS A 180 -12.62 4.61 4.70
C CYS A 180 -11.97 5.97 4.93
N MET A 181 -11.79 6.75 3.88
CA MET A 181 -11.23 8.09 3.96
C MET A 181 -12.17 9.05 4.66
N ALA A 182 -13.46 9.04 4.36
CA ALA A 182 -14.45 9.87 5.02
C ALA A 182 -14.63 9.51 6.49
N ALA A 183 -14.60 8.24 6.82
CA ALA A 183 -14.78 7.76 8.19
C ALA A 183 -13.54 7.95 9.07
N GLY A 184 -12.36 7.90 8.49
CA GLY A 184 -11.17 7.85 9.30
C GLY A 184 -10.00 8.74 8.90
N TRP A 185 -9.86 9.07 7.65
CA TRP A 185 -8.60 9.66 7.20
C TRP A 185 -8.68 11.09 6.73
N ALA A 186 -9.83 11.51 6.29
CA ALA A 186 -9.98 12.87 5.76
C ALA A 186 -9.82 13.96 6.80
N ASN A 187 -10.00 13.66 8.06
CA ASN A 187 -10.01 14.61 9.18
C ASN A 187 -8.90 14.35 10.21
N TRP A 188 -7.93 13.52 9.87
CA TRP A 188 -6.85 13.15 10.81
C TRP A 188 -5.56 13.90 10.57
#